data_22c06082fec0aa1b67ac7552f53554d8
#
_entry.id   22c06082fec0aa1b67ac7552f53554d8
#
_cell.length_a   1.000
_cell.length_b   1.000
_cell.length_c   1.000
_cell.angle_alpha   90.00
_cell.angle_beta   90.00
_cell.angle_gamma   90.00
#
_symmetry.space_group_name_H-M   'P 1'
#
loop_
_entity.id
_entity.type
_entity.pdbx_description
1 polymer ?
#
loop_
_entity_poly.entity_id
_entity_poly.type
_entity_poly.pdbx_seq_one_letter_code
_entity_poly.pdbx_strand_id
1 'polypeptide(L)'
;MTARILDGSKIRDQIFAELKDEVRLLTSAGVRPGLAAVLVGENPASQLYVKSKIAACEEIGLSSALLTPPATASTLELLAVIEDLNRDNDVDGILVQLPLPPQVDTKRILEAVDPAKDVDGFHPVNLGRLVSGRPGLVACTPAGCMEILRRNEIPIEGANAVVLGRSDIVGKPMALLLMHANATVTICHSKTRDLPEVLRRADIIVAAMGKAGFVQPDWIKPATASKPGAAVIDVGTNRITDSQEAEHLFQNFPERLEKFRAKGSALVGDVHPDAIRSAGALTPVPGGVGPMTITMLMSNTVKAARLRRASPKFSATQSTASAR
;
A
#
# COMPACT_ATOMS: atom_id res chain seq x y z
N MET A 1 -22.72 0.67 18.16
CA MET A 1 -21.57 -0.26 18.33
C MET A 1 -20.34 0.45 17.80
N THR A 2 -19.17 0.22 18.36
CA THR A 2 -17.92 0.80 17.83
C THR A 2 -17.32 -0.15 16.82
N ALA A 3 -16.80 0.35 15.69
CA ALA A 3 -16.17 -0.47 14.66
C ALA A 3 -14.99 -1.28 15.22
N ARG A 4 -14.81 -2.48 14.72
CA ARG A 4 -13.57 -3.27 14.95
C ARG A 4 -12.40 -2.58 14.29
N ILE A 5 -11.32 -2.35 15.01
CA ILE A 5 -10.11 -1.73 14.47
C ILE A 5 -9.30 -2.76 13.69
N LEU A 6 -9.00 -2.44 12.44
CA LEU A 6 -8.15 -3.23 11.55
C LEU A 6 -6.71 -2.67 11.64
N ASP A 7 -5.96 -3.16 12.63
CA ASP A 7 -4.62 -2.68 12.97
C ASP A 7 -3.57 -3.17 11.98
N GLY A 8 -3.12 -2.28 11.09
CA GLY A 8 -2.09 -2.59 10.10
C GLY A 8 -0.69 -2.75 10.70
N SER A 9 -0.42 -2.09 11.83
CA SER A 9 0.88 -2.23 12.50
C SER A 9 1.06 -3.64 13.06
N LYS A 10 0.01 -4.20 13.67
CA LYS A 10 0.01 -5.58 14.16
C LYS A 10 0.20 -6.59 13.02
N ILE A 11 -0.45 -6.36 11.88
CA ILE A 11 -0.31 -7.24 10.70
C ILE A 11 1.09 -7.12 10.10
N ARG A 12 1.64 -5.89 10.06
CA ARG A 12 3.03 -5.65 9.65
C ARG A 12 4.00 -6.52 10.45
N ASP A 13 3.85 -6.56 11.78
CA ASP A 13 4.75 -7.32 12.65
C ASP A 13 4.67 -8.82 12.39
N GLN A 14 3.47 -9.35 12.12
CA GLN A 14 3.28 -10.76 11.73
C GLN A 14 4.00 -11.08 10.41
N ILE A 15 3.79 -10.26 9.36
CA ILE A 15 4.41 -10.47 8.04
C ILE A 15 5.94 -10.31 8.14
N PHE A 16 6.43 -9.37 8.95
CA PHE A 16 7.87 -9.21 9.14
C PHE A 16 8.51 -10.43 9.80
N ALA A 17 7.83 -11.08 10.76
CA ALA A 17 8.31 -12.33 11.33
C ALA A 17 8.40 -13.44 10.25
N GLU A 18 7.36 -13.58 9.43
CA GLU A 18 7.33 -14.53 8.31
C GLU A 18 8.45 -14.24 7.29
N LEU A 19 8.64 -12.97 6.93
CA LEU A 19 9.69 -12.56 5.98
C LEU A 19 11.11 -12.77 6.53
N LYS A 20 11.34 -12.56 7.84
CA LYS A 20 12.64 -12.85 8.47
C LYS A 20 13.04 -14.32 8.30
N ASP A 21 12.09 -15.23 8.48
CA ASP A 21 12.34 -16.65 8.29
C ASP A 21 12.61 -16.98 6.82
N GLU A 22 11.84 -16.42 5.88
CA GLU A 22 12.06 -16.63 4.45
C GLU A 22 13.41 -16.07 3.99
N VAL A 23 13.79 -14.87 4.43
CA VAL A 23 15.09 -14.25 4.12
C VAL A 23 16.25 -15.08 4.67
N ARG A 24 16.11 -15.64 5.88
CA ARG A 24 17.13 -16.53 6.46
C ARG A 24 17.32 -17.78 5.61
N LEU A 25 16.23 -18.40 5.15
CA LEU A 25 16.28 -19.56 4.26
C LEU A 25 16.92 -19.24 2.92
N LEU A 26 16.54 -18.13 2.29
CA LEU A 26 17.14 -17.68 1.04
C LEU A 26 18.65 -17.40 1.21
N THR A 27 19.02 -16.70 2.27
CA THR A 27 20.42 -16.33 2.55
C THR A 27 21.28 -17.58 2.81
N SER A 28 20.77 -18.58 3.53
CA SER A 28 21.46 -19.86 3.73
C SER A 28 21.62 -20.67 2.44
N ALA A 29 20.75 -20.43 1.46
CA ALA A 29 20.86 -20.98 0.11
C ALA A 29 21.76 -20.13 -0.84
N GLY A 30 22.42 -19.09 -0.32
CA GLY A 30 23.31 -18.20 -1.09
C GLY A 30 22.61 -17.03 -1.78
N VAL A 31 21.34 -16.79 -1.48
CA VAL A 31 20.55 -15.69 -2.07
C VAL A 31 20.14 -14.70 -1.00
N ARG A 32 20.89 -13.62 -0.81
CA ARG A 32 20.47 -12.51 0.04
C ARG A 32 19.66 -11.52 -0.80
N PRO A 33 18.34 -11.32 -0.53
CA PRO A 33 17.54 -10.38 -1.30
C PRO A 33 18.03 -8.94 -1.15
N GLY A 34 18.05 -8.17 -2.25
CA GLY A 34 18.57 -6.82 -2.30
C GLY A 34 17.57 -5.80 -2.85
N LEU A 35 17.43 -4.66 -2.14
CA LEU A 35 16.62 -3.52 -2.55
C LEU A 35 17.52 -2.31 -2.87
N ALA A 36 17.42 -1.75 -4.06
CA ALA A 36 17.99 -0.46 -4.40
C ALA A 36 16.91 0.63 -4.37
N ALA A 37 17.13 1.67 -3.58
CA ALA A 37 16.25 2.84 -3.52
C ALA A 37 16.92 4.03 -4.22
N VAL A 38 16.22 4.64 -5.17
CA VAL A 38 16.65 5.85 -5.88
C VAL A 38 15.86 7.03 -5.37
N LEU A 39 16.55 7.98 -4.71
CA LEU A 39 15.98 9.22 -4.17
C LEU A 39 16.62 10.41 -4.87
N VAL A 40 15.89 11.10 -5.73
CA VAL A 40 16.42 12.25 -6.47
C VAL A 40 16.20 13.54 -5.70
N GLY A 41 17.31 14.23 -5.40
CA GLY A 41 17.28 15.48 -4.61
C GLY A 41 17.08 15.26 -3.11
N GLU A 42 16.73 16.35 -2.40
CA GLU A 42 16.77 16.41 -0.93
C GLU A 42 15.41 16.72 -0.29
N ASN A 43 14.30 16.29 -0.88
CA ASN A 43 12.98 16.50 -0.29
C ASN A 43 12.88 15.82 1.09
N PRO A 44 12.65 16.56 2.20
CA PRO A 44 12.69 16.01 3.56
C PRO A 44 11.65 14.91 3.80
N ALA A 45 10.46 15.03 3.21
CA ALA A 45 9.44 13.99 3.35
C ALA A 45 9.86 12.70 2.65
N SER A 46 10.40 12.80 1.43
CA SER A 46 10.93 11.65 0.69
C SER A 46 12.09 10.98 1.41
N GLN A 47 12.99 11.77 2.02
CA GLN A 47 14.10 11.23 2.83
C GLN A 47 13.61 10.41 4.02
N LEU A 48 12.59 10.89 4.74
CA LEU A 48 12.00 10.14 5.86
C LEU A 48 11.37 8.81 5.41
N TYR A 49 10.66 8.83 4.28
CA TYR A 49 10.07 7.60 3.72
C TYR A 49 11.14 6.58 3.29
N VAL A 50 12.17 7.03 2.58
CA VAL A 50 13.26 6.14 2.16
C VAL A 50 14.03 5.60 3.37
N LYS A 51 14.31 6.44 4.38
CA LYS A 51 14.95 6.00 5.63
C LYS A 51 14.13 4.88 6.30
N SER A 52 12.81 5.02 6.36
CA SER A 52 11.93 3.99 6.94
C SER A 52 11.97 2.68 6.13
N LYS A 53 12.10 2.76 4.80
CA LYS A 53 12.20 1.58 3.91
C LYS A 53 13.54 0.87 4.09
N ILE A 54 14.66 1.63 4.21
CA ILE A 54 15.99 1.07 4.47
C ILE A 54 16.03 0.40 5.86
N ALA A 55 15.49 1.05 6.89
CA ALA A 55 15.39 0.44 8.23
C ALA A 55 14.56 -0.86 8.21
N ALA A 56 13.51 -0.91 7.40
CA ALA A 56 12.73 -2.13 7.21
C ALA A 56 13.55 -3.25 6.54
N CYS A 57 14.41 -2.93 5.56
CA CYS A 57 15.33 -3.90 4.97
C CYS A 57 16.28 -4.48 6.04
N GLU A 58 16.90 -3.62 6.84
CA GLU A 58 17.80 -4.03 7.92
C GLU A 58 17.08 -4.93 8.93
N GLU A 59 15.85 -4.55 9.33
CA GLU A 59 15.05 -5.29 10.30
C GLU A 59 14.79 -6.74 9.88
N ILE A 60 14.58 -7.00 8.58
CA ILE A 60 14.29 -8.35 8.09
C ILE A 60 15.49 -9.06 7.45
N GLY A 61 16.67 -8.39 7.37
CA GLY A 61 17.92 -8.97 6.90
C GLY A 61 18.19 -8.87 5.40
N LEU A 62 17.46 -8.01 4.68
CA LEU A 62 17.75 -7.69 3.27
C LEU A 62 19.03 -6.87 3.15
N SER A 63 19.70 -6.96 2.01
CA SER A 63 20.65 -5.93 1.61
C SER A 63 19.91 -4.72 1.05
N SER A 64 20.45 -3.52 1.26
CA SER A 64 19.87 -2.30 0.70
C SER A 64 20.93 -1.34 0.22
N ALA A 65 20.67 -0.67 -0.89
CA ALA A 65 21.48 0.40 -1.45
C ALA A 65 20.63 1.66 -1.61
N LEU A 66 21.18 2.81 -1.24
CA LEU A 66 20.55 4.12 -1.46
C LEU A 66 21.38 4.92 -2.46
N LEU A 67 20.74 5.27 -3.58
CA LEU A 67 21.32 6.14 -4.61
C LEU A 67 20.62 7.49 -4.51
N THR A 68 21.42 8.58 -4.45
CA THR A 68 20.93 9.94 -4.29
C THR A 68 21.40 10.85 -5.43
N PRO A 69 20.89 10.68 -6.66
CA PRO A 69 21.17 11.62 -7.75
C PRO A 69 20.76 13.04 -7.37
N PRO A 70 21.49 14.08 -7.85
CA PRO A 70 21.18 15.46 -7.53
C PRO A 70 19.81 15.87 -8.05
N ALA A 71 19.19 16.90 -7.45
CA ALA A 71 17.89 17.43 -7.88
C ALA A 71 17.91 17.95 -9.34
N THR A 72 19.08 18.27 -9.87
CA THR A 72 19.29 18.71 -11.26
C THR A 72 19.39 17.58 -12.27
N ALA A 73 19.38 16.31 -11.81
CA ALA A 73 19.51 15.15 -12.69
C ALA A 73 18.47 15.17 -13.83
N SER A 74 18.92 14.87 -15.02
CA SER A 74 18.08 14.74 -16.21
C SER A 74 17.43 13.35 -16.29
N THR A 75 16.42 13.20 -17.15
CA THR A 75 15.82 11.91 -17.46
C THR A 75 16.87 10.90 -17.98
N LEU A 76 17.82 11.34 -18.81
CA LEU A 76 18.84 10.45 -19.39
C LEU A 76 19.81 9.93 -18.34
N GLU A 77 20.27 10.78 -17.42
CA GLU A 77 21.13 10.36 -16.31
C GLU A 77 20.43 9.35 -15.41
N LEU A 78 19.16 9.58 -15.10
CA LEU A 78 18.40 8.63 -14.27
C LEU A 78 18.12 7.31 -15.01
N LEU A 79 17.89 7.33 -16.32
CA LEU A 79 17.78 6.11 -17.13
C LEU A 79 19.06 5.28 -17.07
N ALA A 80 20.24 5.90 -17.11
CA ALA A 80 21.51 5.19 -16.95
C ALA A 80 21.62 4.51 -15.57
N VAL A 81 21.24 5.22 -14.51
CA VAL A 81 21.19 4.64 -13.14
C VAL A 81 20.25 3.44 -13.09
N ILE A 82 19.05 3.53 -13.67
CA ILE A 82 18.09 2.42 -13.69
C ILE A 82 18.64 1.25 -14.50
N GLU A 83 19.30 1.50 -15.63
CA GLU A 83 19.92 0.45 -16.45
C GLU A 83 21.02 -0.31 -15.70
N ASP A 84 21.86 0.39 -14.96
CA ASP A 84 22.89 -0.24 -14.12
C ASP A 84 22.26 -1.12 -13.03
N LEU A 85 21.22 -0.63 -12.36
CA LEU A 85 20.47 -1.40 -11.36
C LEU A 85 19.74 -2.61 -11.98
N ASN A 86 19.23 -2.49 -13.21
CA ASN A 86 18.61 -3.60 -13.92
C ASN A 86 19.63 -4.72 -14.22
N ARG A 87 20.87 -4.37 -14.52
CA ARG A 87 21.96 -5.33 -14.81
C ARG A 87 22.57 -5.95 -13.55
N ASP A 88 22.47 -5.27 -12.42
CA ASP A 88 23.03 -5.76 -11.15
C ASP A 88 22.26 -7.00 -10.66
N ASN A 89 22.96 -8.14 -10.58
CA ASN A 89 22.35 -9.40 -10.13
C ASN A 89 22.06 -9.44 -8.63
N ASP A 90 22.71 -8.60 -7.82
CA ASP A 90 22.48 -8.53 -6.38
C ASP A 90 21.33 -7.58 -6.01
N VAL A 91 20.82 -6.82 -6.96
CA VAL A 91 19.60 -6.01 -6.82
C VAL A 91 18.39 -6.79 -7.34
N ASP A 92 17.50 -7.16 -6.44
CA ASP A 92 16.24 -7.86 -6.74
C ASP A 92 15.05 -6.94 -6.83
N GLY A 93 15.10 -5.80 -6.14
CA GLY A 93 14.08 -4.78 -6.18
C GLY A 93 14.66 -3.40 -6.46
N ILE A 94 13.99 -2.64 -7.32
CA ILE A 94 14.30 -1.24 -7.59
C ILE A 94 13.09 -0.40 -7.16
N LEU A 95 13.36 0.56 -6.28
CA LEU A 95 12.40 1.54 -5.81
C LEU A 95 12.79 2.92 -6.30
N VAL A 96 11.97 3.57 -7.09
CA VAL A 96 12.12 4.99 -7.45
C VAL A 96 11.20 5.82 -6.57
N GLN A 97 11.79 6.58 -5.64
CA GLN A 97 11.00 7.39 -4.70
C GLN A 97 10.36 8.58 -5.40
N LEU A 98 9.03 8.62 -5.40
CA LEU A 98 8.25 9.75 -5.92
C LEU A 98 8.00 10.82 -4.84
N PRO A 99 7.80 12.09 -5.23
CA PRO A 99 7.85 12.61 -6.62
C PRO A 99 9.26 12.83 -7.13
N LEU A 100 9.46 12.72 -8.44
CA LEU A 100 10.70 13.12 -9.12
C LEU A 100 10.68 14.64 -9.42
N PRO A 101 11.85 15.28 -9.64
CA PRO A 101 11.94 16.66 -10.07
C PRO A 101 11.18 16.92 -11.38
N PRO A 102 10.63 18.13 -11.59
CA PRO A 102 9.70 18.41 -12.69
C PRO A 102 10.31 18.27 -14.10
N GLN A 103 11.64 18.36 -14.23
CA GLN A 103 12.34 18.15 -15.51
C GLN A 103 12.46 16.67 -15.88
N VAL A 104 12.17 15.76 -14.97
CA VAL A 104 12.29 14.32 -15.20
C VAL A 104 10.97 13.73 -15.69
N ASP A 105 11.02 12.98 -16.79
CA ASP A 105 9.89 12.19 -17.26
C ASP A 105 9.69 10.97 -16.35
N THR A 106 8.85 11.17 -15.32
CA THR A 106 8.55 10.13 -14.32
C THR A 106 8.04 8.84 -14.95
N LYS A 107 7.20 8.93 -15.97
CA LYS A 107 6.61 7.76 -16.62
C LYS A 107 7.69 6.94 -17.31
N ARG A 108 8.57 7.60 -18.05
CA ARG A 108 9.68 6.94 -18.73
C ARG A 108 10.67 6.28 -17.77
N ILE A 109 10.91 6.88 -16.61
CA ILE A 109 11.76 6.29 -15.57
C ILE A 109 11.11 5.03 -14.97
N LEU A 110 9.84 5.07 -14.61
CA LEU A 110 9.14 3.91 -14.05
C LEU A 110 9.03 2.76 -15.05
N GLU A 111 8.82 3.07 -16.34
CA GLU A 111 8.77 2.07 -17.41
C GLU A 111 10.16 1.49 -17.79
N ALA A 112 11.26 2.14 -17.38
CA ALA A 112 12.61 1.63 -17.60
C ALA A 112 13.06 0.61 -16.55
N VAL A 113 12.38 0.50 -15.41
CA VAL A 113 12.65 -0.51 -14.40
C VAL A 113 12.29 -1.89 -14.96
N ASP A 114 13.19 -2.90 -14.81
CA ASP A 114 12.84 -4.28 -15.18
C ASP A 114 11.57 -4.72 -14.44
N PRO A 115 10.51 -5.16 -15.13
CA PRO A 115 9.28 -5.65 -14.49
C PRO A 115 9.50 -6.72 -13.43
N ALA A 116 10.59 -7.49 -13.51
CA ALA A 116 10.94 -8.49 -12.49
C ALA A 116 11.56 -7.86 -11.23
N LYS A 117 12.00 -6.59 -11.30
CA LYS A 117 12.58 -5.81 -10.21
C LYS A 117 11.66 -4.64 -9.76
N ASP A 118 10.53 -4.43 -10.41
CA ASP A 118 9.55 -3.38 -10.08
C ASP A 118 8.79 -3.75 -8.80
N VAL A 119 9.43 -3.56 -7.65
CA VAL A 119 8.87 -3.96 -6.35
C VAL A 119 7.76 -3.04 -5.84
N ASP A 120 7.60 -1.84 -6.39
CA ASP A 120 6.42 -1.00 -6.16
C ASP A 120 5.18 -1.52 -6.90
N GLY A 121 5.36 -2.31 -7.98
CA GLY A 121 4.30 -2.89 -8.78
C GLY A 121 3.60 -1.89 -9.70
N PHE A 122 4.31 -0.86 -10.18
CA PHE A 122 3.75 0.21 -11.03
C PHE A 122 3.98 0.00 -12.52
N HIS A 123 4.87 -0.92 -12.88
CA HIS A 123 5.22 -1.16 -14.28
C HIS A 123 4.01 -1.71 -15.07
N PRO A 124 3.72 -1.19 -16.30
CA PRO A 124 2.58 -1.63 -17.10
C PRO A 124 2.52 -3.14 -17.36
N VAL A 125 3.66 -3.82 -17.46
CA VAL A 125 3.74 -5.28 -17.61
C VAL A 125 3.19 -5.98 -16.36
N ASN A 126 3.51 -5.51 -15.15
CA ASN A 126 3.01 -6.08 -13.92
C ASN A 126 1.50 -5.82 -13.74
N LEU A 127 1.05 -4.62 -14.11
CA LEU A 127 -0.39 -4.33 -14.16
C LEU A 127 -1.12 -5.21 -15.19
N GLY A 128 -0.55 -5.43 -16.38
CA GLY A 128 -1.09 -6.35 -17.38
C GLY A 128 -1.15 -7.80 -16.90
N ARG A 129 -0.14 -8.26 -16.15
CA ARG A 129 -0.16 -9.57 -15.48
C ARG A 129 -1.29 -9.63 -14.44
N LEU A 130 -1.47 -8.58 -13.64
CA LEU A 130 -2.56 -8.51 -12.67
C LEU A 130 -3.93 -8.59 -13.38
N VAL A 131 -4.15 -7.81 -14.44
CA VAL A 131 -5.41 -7.86 -15.24
C VAL A 131 -5.70 -9.27 -15.72
N SER A 132 -4.70 -9.98 -16.21
CA SER A 132 -4.85 -11.34 -16.79
C SER A 132 -4.74 -12.47 -15.76
N GLY A 133 -4.71 -12.17 -14.46
CA GLY A 133 -4.60 -13.17 -13.39
C GLY A 133 -3.28 -13.96 -13.40
N ARG A 134 -2.21 -13.40 -14.01
CA ARG A 134 -0.89 -14.06 -14.07
C ARG A 134 -0.01 -13.65 -12.90
N PRO A 135 0.89 -14.55 -12.43
CA PRO A 135 1.84 -14.21 -11.38
C PRO A 135 2.71 -13.00 -11.75
N GLY A 136 2.90 -12.10 -10.82
CA GLY A 136 3.73 -10.90 -10.97
C GLY A 136 3.92 -10.18 -9.65
N LEU A 137 4.65 -9.07 -9.67
CA LEU A 137 4.72 -8.13 -8.56
C LEU A 137 3.46 -7.25 -8.60
N VAL A 138 2.91 -6.94 -7.44
CA VAL A 138 1.64 -6.23 -7.31
C VAL A 138 1.87 -4.93 -6.55
N ALA A 139 1.15 -3.87 -6.89
CA ALA A 139 1.24 -2.59 -6.21
C ALA A 139 1.11 -2.75 -4.69
N CYS A 140 2.07 -2.19 -3.95
CA CYS A 140 2.25 -2.45 -2.52
C CYS A 140 1.03 -2.06 -1.66
N THR A 141 0.48 -0.87 -1.87
CA THR A 141 -0.67 -0.40 -1.08
C THR A 141 -1.92 -1.28 -1.28
N PRO A 142 -2.35 -1.61 -2.50
CA PRO A 142 -3.45 -2.56 -2.73
C PRO A 142 -3.18 -3.95 -2.14
N ALA A 143 -1.97 -4.47 -2.30
CA ALA A 143 -1.60 -5.75 -1.70
C ALA A 143 -1.71 -5.72 -0.17
N GLY A 144 -1.27 -4.62 0.46
CA GLY A 144 -1.43 -4.40 1.91
C GLY A 144 -2.89 -4.32 2.35
N CYS A 145 -3.75 -3.68 1.56
CA CYS A 145 -5.20 -3.66 1.83
C CYS A 145 -5.80 -5.07 1.79
N MET A 146 -5.38 -5.89 0.84
CA MET A 146 -5.83 -7.29 0.77
C MET A 146 -5.35 -8.11 1.97
N GLU A 147 -4.12 -7.92 2.44
CA GLU A 147 -3.60 -8.57 3.65
C GLU A 147 -4.37 -8.14 4.90
N ILE A 148 -4.72 -6.86 5.02
CA ILE A 148 -5.58 -6.37 6.11
C ILE A 148 -6.92 -7.10 6.09
N LEU A 149 -7.58 -7.18 4.94
CA LEU A 149 -8.87 -7.86 4.80
C LEU A 149 -8.77 -9.35 5.17
N ARG A 150 -7.80 -10.07 4.60
CA ARG A 150 -7.63 -11.52 4.80
C ARG A 150 -7.27 -11.88 6.24
N ARG A 151 -6.27 -11.21 6.83
CA ARG A 151 -5.81 -11.51 8.20
C ARG A 151 -6.81 -11.09 9.28
N ASN A 152 -7.76 -10.26 8.92
CA ASN A 152 -8.89 -9.94 9.79
C ASN A 152 -10.16 -10.74 9.45
N GLU A 153 -10.07 -11.74 8.57
CA GLU A 153 -11.18 -12.62 8.20
C GLU A 153 -12.40 -11.83 7.70
N ILE A 154 -12.17 -10.73 6.96
CA ILE A 154 -13.26 -10.00 6.30
C ILE A 154 -13.70 -10.80 5.07
N PRO A 155 -14.96 -11.22 4.98
CA PRO A 155 -15.47 -11.95 3.81
C PRO A 155 -15.36 -11.08 2.55
N ILE A 156 -14.62 -11.57 1.55
CA ILE A 156 -14.42 -10.85 0.28
C ILE A 156 -15.26 -11.49 -0.83
N GLU A 157 -15.30 -12.83 -0.88
CA GLU A 157 -16.08 -13.57 -1.85
C GLU A 157 -17.57 -13.23 -1.74
N GLY A 158 -18.18 -12.86 -2.88
CA GLY A 158 -19.58 -12.44 -2.95
C GLY A 158 -19.88 -11.05 -2.36
N ALA A 159 -18.90 -10.36 -1.78
CA ALA A 159 -19.10 -9.03 -1.21
C ALA A 159 -19.28 -7.96 -2.30
N ASN A 160 -20.08 -6.95 -2.02
CA ASN A 160 -20.13 -5.72 -2.80
C ASN A 160 -18.99 -4.80 -2.32
N ALA A 161 -17.95 -4.65 -3.12
CA ALA A 161 -16.80 -3.82 -2.82
C ALA A 161 -16.83 -2.51 -3.61
N VAL A 162 -16.65 -1.39 -2.94
CA VAL A 162 -16.55 -0.07 -3.56
C VAL A 162 -15.14 0.49 -3.37
N VAL A 163 -14.48 0.82 -4.47
CA VAL A 163 -13.17 1.47 -4.48
C VAL A 163 -13.33 2.93 -4.87
N LEU A 164 -13.04 3.83 -3.96
CA LEU A 164 -13.04 5.28 -4.17
C LEU A 164 -11.65 5.73 -4.65
N GLY A 165 -11.56 6.06 -5.93
CA GLY A 165 -10.32 6.41 -6.60
C GLY A 165 -10.01 5.45 -7.74
N ARG A 166 -9.30 5.98 -8.77
CA ARG A 166 -8.96 5.21 -9.99
C ARG A 166 -7.51 5.45 -10.45
N SER A 167 -6.62 5.71 -9.50
CA SER A 167 -5.20 5.86 -9.79
C SER A 167 -4.59 4.53 -10.26
N ASP A 168 -3.52 4.60 -11.06
CA ASP A 168 -2.81 3.42 -11.55
C ASP A 168 -2.08 2.68 -10.42
N ILE A 169 -1.75 3.40 -9.35
CA ILE A 169 -0.96 2.87 -8.23
C ILE A 169 -1.80 2.29 -7.08
N VAL A 170 -3.09 2.68 -6.96
CA VAL A 170 -3.97 2.18 -5.88
C VAL A 170 -5.32 1.74 -6.41
N GLY A 171 -6.12 2.64 -7.00
CA GLY A 171 -7.54 2.38 -7.28
C GLY A 171 -7.75 1.23 -8.26
N LYS A 172 -7.10 1.26 -9.41
CA LYS A 172 -7.22 0.21 -10.44
C LYS A 172 -6.70 -1.14 -9.94
N PRO A 173 -5.45 -1.26 -9.40
CA PRO A 173 -4.97 -2.54 -8.90
C PRO A 173 -5.77 -3.06 -7.71
N MET A 174 -6.31 -2.20 -6.84
CA MET A 174 -7.18 -2.62 -5.74
C MET A 174 -8.48 -3.26 -6.25
N ALA A 175 -9.11 -2.64 -7.24
CA ALA A 175 -10.32 -3.18 -7.85
C ALA A 175 -10.08 -4.54 -8.50
N LEU A 176 -8.95 -4.72 -9.19
CA LEU A 176 -8.57 -5.99 -9.80
C LEU A 176 -8.32 -7.07 -8.73
N LEU A 177 -7.63 -6.75 -7.65
CA LEU A 177 -7.38 -7.71 -6.56
C LEU A 177 -8.67 -8.17 -5.88
N LEU A 178 -9.62 -7.26 -5.63
CA LEU A 178 -10.93 -7.59 -5.07
C LEU A 178 -11.74 -8.45 -6.04
N MET A 179 -11.71 -8.12 -7.34
CA MET A 179 -12.36 -8.92 -8.37
C MET A 179 -11.78 -10.34 -8.44
N HIS A 180 -10.45 -10.48 -8.39
CA HIS A 180 -9.81 -11.80 -8.36
C HIS A 180 -10.10 -12.58 -7.06
N ALA A 181 -10.50 -11.90 -6.00
CA ALA A 181 -10.98 -12.52 -4.75
C ALA A 181 -12.51 -12.73 -4.76
N ASN A 182 -13.15 -12.74 -5.93
CA ASN A 182 -14.59 -13.00 -6.16
C ASN A 182 -15.53 -11.94 -5.57
N ALA A 183 -15.08 -10.69 -5.35
CA ALA A 183 -15.97 -9.59 -5.01
C ALA A 183 -16.65 -9.01 -6.26
N THR A 184 -17.86 -8.48 -6.11
CA THR A 184 -18.47 -7.57 -7.08
C THR A 184 -17.94 -6.17 -6.84
N VAL A 185 -17.23 -5.59 -7.81
CA VAL A 185 -16.47 -4.35 -7.59
C VAL A 185 -17.08 -3.18 -8.36
N THR A 186 -17.29 -2.08 -7.64
CA THR A 186 -17.66 -0.78 -8.22
C THR A 186 -16.50 0.21 -7.99
N ILE A 187 -16.00 0.83 -9.07
CA ILE A 187 -14.99 1.91 -8.98
C ILE A 187 -15.72 3.25 -9.04
N CYS A 188 -15.53 4.07 -8.00
CA CYS A 188 -16.08 5.42 -7.92
C CYS A 188 -15.02 6.48 -8.06
N HIS A 189 -15.40 7.65 -8.58
CA HIS A 189 -14.49 8.78 -8.81
C HIS A 189 -15.26 10.11 -8.79
N SER A 190 -14.59 11.23 -9.02
CA SER A 190 -15.17 12.59 -8.95
C SER A 190 -16.35 12.86 -9.90
N LYS A 191 -16.65 11.96 -10.83
CA LYS A 191 -17.81 12.04 -11.76
C LYS A 191 -18.90 11.01 -11.44
N THR A 192 -18.74 10.23 -10.37
CA THR A 192 -19.77 9.28 -9.92
C THR A 192 -20.96 10.05 -9.37
N ARG A 193 -22.15 9.71 -9.85
CA ARG A 193 -23.41 10.26 -9.35
C ARG A 193 -23.88 9.46 -8.13
N ASP A 194 -24.60 10.12 -7.23
CA ASP A 194 -25.25 9.49 -6.07
C ASP A 194 -24.31 8.62 -5.23
N LEU A 195 -23.07 9.11 -5.06
CA LEU A 195 -22.01 8.38 -4.36
C LEU A 195 -22.43 7.87 -2.96
N PRO A 196 -23.17 8.62 -2.13
CA PRO A 196 -23.67 8.11 -0.85
C PRO A 196 -24.50 6.83 -0.99
N GLU A 197 -25.37 6.74 -1.99
CA GLU A 197 -26.19 5.55 -2.22
C GLU A 197 -25.37 4.33 -2.64
N VAL A 198 -24.32 4.55 -3.44
CA VAL A 198 -23.40 3.46 -3.83
C VAL A 198 -22.69 2.92 -2.59
N LEU A 199 -22.21 3.82 -1.69
CA LEU A 199 -21.47 3.44 -0.48
C LEU A 199 -22.37 2.73 0.55
N ARG A 200 -23.61 3.15 0.73
CA ARG A 200 -24.55 2.51 1.68
C ARG A 200 -24.82 1.03 1.37
N ARG A 201 -24.58 0.60 0.12
CA ARG A 201 -24.77 -0.80 -0.30
C ARG A 201 -23.50 -1.63 -0.20
N ALA A 202 -22.35 -1.00 0.04
CA ALA A 202 -21.06 -1.67 0.08
C ALA A 202 -20.89 -2.51 1.36
N ASP A 203 -20.32 -3.70 1.19
CA ASP A 203 -19.81 -4.53 2.29
C ASP A 203 -18.35 -4.19 2.59
N ILE A 204 -17.60 -3.79 1.56
CA ILE A 204 -16.21 -3.33 1.66
C ILE A 204 -16.10 -1.96 0.98
N ILE A 205 -15.52 -0.99 1.67
CA ILE A 205 -15.21 0.34 1.13
C ILE A 205 -13.70 0.53 1.21
N VAL A 206 -13.06 0.86 0.08
CA VAL A 206 -11.65 1.26 0.02
C VAL A 206 -11.58 2.72 -0.39
N ALA A 207 -11.23 3.61 0.53
CA ALA A 207 -11.12 5.04 0.30
C ALA A 207 -9.69 5.44 -0.08
N ALA A 208 -9.47 5.87 -1.32
CA ALA A 208 -8.17 6.22 -1.89
C ALA A 208 -8.25 7.44 -2.81
N MET A 209 -8.76 8.57 -2.27
CA MET A 209 -9.03 9.79 -3.03
C MET A 209 -8.08 10.94 -2.69
N GLY A 210 -7.38 10.87 -1.56
CA GLY A 210 -6.53 11.94 -1.06
C GLY A 210 -7.34 13.18 -0.63
N LYS A 211 -8.48 12.97 0.04
CA LYS A 211 -9.33 14.04 0.57
C LYS A 211 -9.71 13.76 2.02
N ALA A 212 -9.20 14.58 2.94
CA ALA A 212 -9.43 14.43 4.37
C ALA A 212 -10.91 14.36 4.73
N GLY A 213 -11.31 13.32 5.46
CA GLY A 213 -12.66 13.17 6.02
C GLY A 213 -13.81 13.19 5.02
N PHE A 214 -13.56 12.93 3.74
CA PHE A 214 -14.57 13.05 2.67
C PHE A 214 -15.70 12.04 2.81
N VAL A 215 -15.40 10.78 3.15
CA VAL A 215 -16.43 9.72 3.33
C VAL A 215 -17.12 9.94 4.65
N GLN A 216 -18.42 10.28 4.58
CA GLN A 216 -19.21 10.61 5.76
C GLN A 216 -19.76 9.36 6.46
N PRO A 217 -19.98 9.42 7.80
CA PRO A 217 -20.48 8.28 8.58
C PRO A 217 -21.82 7.72 8.10
N ASP A 218 -22.73 8.57 7.64
CA ASP A 218 -24.06 8.21 7.15
C ASP A 218 -24.06 7.60 5.74
N TRP A 219 -22.92 7.58 5.05
CA TRP A 219 -22.73 6.91 3.77
C TRP A 219 -22.31 5.45 3.94
N ILE A 220 -21.91 5.05 5.16
CA ILE A 220 -21.37 3.73 5.45
C ILE A 220 -22.50 2.83 5.96
N LYS A 221 -22.60 1.63 5.38
CA LYS A 221 -23.55 0.61 5.83
C LYS A 221 -23.29 0.24 7.29
N PRO A 222 -24.24 0.51 8.20
CA PRO A 222 -24.02 0.29 9.63
C PRO A 222 -24.09 -1.19 10.01
N ALA A 223 -23.43 -1.54 11.12
CA ALA A 223 -23.63 -2.82 11.77
C ALA A 223 -25.03 -2.87 12.44
N THR A 224 -25.68 -4.01 12.34
CA THR A 224 -26.95 -4.31 13.05
C THR A 224 -26.75 -5.52 13.95
N ALA A 225 -27.75 -5.85 14.76
CA ALA A 225 -27.70 -7.02 15.63
C ALA A 225 -27.54 -8.35 14.86
N SER A 226 -27.97 -8.39 13.59
CA SER A 226 -27.97 -9.60 12.77
C SER A 226 -27.00 -9.57 11.58
N LYS A 227 -26.41 -8.41 11.26
CA LYS A 227 -25.51 -8.26 10.10
C LYS A 227 -24.31 -7.37 10.42
N PRO A 228 -23.11 -7.75 10.00
CA PRO A 228 -21.95 -6.89 10.11
C PRO A 228 -22.16 -5.62 9.26
N GLY A 229 -21.66 -4.49 9.73
CA GLY A 229 -21.55 -3.28 8.94
C GLY A 229 -20.41 -3.38 7.91
N ALA A 230 -20.27 -2.36 7.07
CA ALA A 230 -19.19 -2.32 6.08
C ALA A 230 -17.81 -2.37 6.74
N ALA A 231 -16.88 -3.10 6.11
CA ALA A 231 -15.46 -2.98 6.39
C ALA A 231 -14.87 -1.82 5.58
N VAL A 232 -14.23 -0.87 6.26
CA VAL A 232 -13.70 0.34 5.64
C VAL A 232 -12.17 0.33 5.71
N ILE A 233 -11.54 0.33 4.55
CA ILE A 233 -10.09 0.43 4.37
C ILE A 233 -9.78 1.86 3.94
N ASP A 234 -9.28 2.66 4.86
CA ASP A 234 -8.89 4.05 4.61
C ASP A 234 -7.41 4.11 4.19
N VAL A 235 -7.18 4.38 2.91
CA VAL A 235 -5.83 4.52 2.31
C VAL A 235 -5.34 5.96 2.43
N GLY A 236 -6.23 6.90 2.72
CA GLY A 236 -5.92 8.32 2.79
C GLY A 236 -4.85 8.64 3.84
N THR A 237 -3.91 9.51 3.47
CA THR A 237 -2.88 10.05 4.36
C THR A 237 -2.77 11.55 4.13
N ASN A 238 -3.77 12.30 4.59
CA ASN A 238 -3.87 13.73 4.40
C ASN A 238 -3.29 14.45 5.61
N ARG A 239 -2.37 15.37 5.39
CA ARG A 239 -1.86 16.24 6.44
C ARG A 239 -2.69 17.51 6.49
N ILE A 240 -3.42 17.71 7.57
CA ILE A 240 -4.18 18.93 7.81
C ILE A 240 -3.39 19.87 8.72
N THR A 241 -3.46 21.17 8.44
CA THR A 241 -2.83 22.25 9.21
C THR A 241 -3.82 23.37 9.53
N ASP A 242 -5.00 23.32 8.93
CA ASP A 242 -6.07 24.28 9.17
C ASP A 242 -6.83 23.96 10.44
N SER A 243 -6.99 24.96 11.33
CA SER A 243 -7.62 24.78 12.64
C SER A 243 -9.13 24.54 12.53
N GLN A 244 -9.82 25.16 11.58
CA GLN A 244 -11.25 25.00 11.40
C GLN A 244 -11.56 23.59 10.87
N GLU A 245 -10.76 23.10 9.91
CA GLU A 245 -10.85 21.73 9.42
C GLU A 245 -10.60 20.72 10.55
N ALA A 246 -9.58 20.94 11.39
CA ALA A 246 -9.29 20.09 12.53
C ALA A 246 -10.40 20.09 13.58
N GLU A 247 -10.98 21.24 13.90
CA GLU A 247 -12.12 21.35 14.81
C GLU A 247 -13.36 20.63 14.28
N HIS A 248 -13.63 20.75 12.99
CA HIS A 248 -14.73 20.03 12.34
C HIS A 248 -14.52 18.50 12.39
N LEU A 249 -13.34 18.02 11.99
CA LEU A 249 -13.05 16.58 11.92
C LEU A 249 -12.91 15.94 13.31
N PHE A 250 -12.43 16.67 14.31
CA PHE A 250 -12.16 16.15 15.64
C PHE A 250 -13.14 16.60 16.71
N GLN A 251 -14.29 17.18 16.35
CA GLN A 251 -15.29 17.65 17.31
C GLN A 251 -15.67 16.61 18.38
N ASN A 252 -15.68 15.33 18.02
CA ASN A 252 -15.99 14.19 18.88
C ASN A 252 -14.73 13.46 19.39
N PHE A 253 -13.53 14.01 19.17
CA PHE A 253 -12.23 13.40 19.52
C PHE A 253 -11.32 14.44 20.21
N PRO A 254 -11.63 14.87 21.44
CA PRO A 254 -10.91 15.95 22.13
C PRO A 254 -9.41 15.70 22.22
N GLU A 255 -8.98 14.46 22.49
CA GLU A 255 -7.56 14.11 22.55
C GLU A 255 -6.82 14.31 21.20
N ARG A 256 -7.51 14.07 20.06
CA ARG A 256 -6.92 14.32 18.72
C ARG A 256 -6.83 15.81 18.44
N LEU A 257 -7.81 16.58 18.88
CA LEU A 257 -7.82 18.04 18.74
C LEU A 257 -6.74 18.69 19.61
N GLU A 258 -6.52 18.22 20.84
CA GLU A 258 -5.42 18.68 21.69
C GLU A 258 -4.05 18.35 21.08
N LYS A 259 -3.86 17.14 20.57
CA LYS A 259 -2.62 16.76 19.85
C LYS A 259 -2.40 17.62 18.60
N PHE A 260 -3.45 17.97 17.88
CA PHE A 260 -3.36 18.89 16.74
C PHE A 260 -2.92 20.29 17.22
N ARG A 261 -3.56 20.84 18.25
CA ARG A 261 -3.20 22.16 18.81
C ARG A 261 -1.75 22.21 19.28
N ALA A 262 -1.25 21.14 19.88
CA ALA A 262 0.13 21.04 20.33
C ALA A 262 1.15 20.94 19.19
N LYS A 263 0.82 20.28 18.06
CA LYS A 263 1.74 19.99 16.95
C LYS A 263 1.55 20.90 15.72
N GLY A 264 0.45 21.66 15.64
CA GLY A 264 0.08 22.46 14.49
C GLY A 264 -0.30 21.65 13.24
N SER A 265 -0.39 20.32 13.35
CA SER A 265 -0.82 19.46 12.24
C SER A 265 -1.27 18.08 12.71
N ALA A 266 -2.11 17.40 11.89
CA ALA A 266 -2.48 16.02 12.11
C ALA A 266 -2.54 15.23 10.78
N LEU A 267 -2.38 13.90 10.87
CA LEU A 267 -2.69 12.99 9.78
C LEU A 267 -4.14 12.51 9.90
N VAL A 268 -4.86 12.59 8.79
CA VAL A 268 -6.27 12.19 8.68
C VAL A 268 -6.43 11.34 7.41
N GLY A 269 -7.31 10.36 7.48
CA GLY A 269 -7.68 9.56 6.32
C GLY A 269 -8.65 10.28 5.38
N ASP A 270 -9.08 9.56 4.36
CA ASP A 270 -10.17 10.00 3.46
C ASP A 270 -11.55 9.78 4.09
N VAL A 271 -11.61 9.04 5.19
CA VAL A 271 -12.84 8.71 5.92
C VAL A 271 -12.95 9.60 7.15
N HIS A 272 -14.15 10.16 7.37
CA HIS A 272 -14.41 10.99 8.54
C HIS A 272 -14.21 10.18 9.84
N PRO A 273 -13.52 10.71 10.87
CA PRO A 273 -13.23 9.97 12.11
C PRO A 273 -14.46 9.36 12.80
N ASP A 274 -15.61 10.02 12.72
CA ASP A 274 -16.86 9.51 13.28
C ASP A 274 -17.38 8.22 12.62
N ALA A 275 -16.82 7.83 11.49
CA ALA A 275 -17.12 6.54 10.82
C ALA A 275 -16.87 5.32 11.73
N ILE A 276 -16.06 5.49 12.78
CA ILE A 276 -15.84 4.47 13.81
C ILE A 276 -17.14 4.05 14.52
N ARG A 277 -18.16 4.92 14.49
CA ARG A 277 -19.47 4.66 15.10
C ARG A 277 -20.46 3.98 14.16
N SER A 278 -20.17 4.02 12.84
CA SER A 278 -21.06 3.47 11.79
C SER A 278 -20.52 2.19 11.19
N ALA A 279 -19.22 2.13 10.89
CA ALA A 279 -18.61 0.99 10.26
C ALA A 279 -18.66 -0.29 11.12
N GLY A 280 -18.67 -1.45 10.48
CA GLY A 280 -18.45 -2.74 11.15
C GLY A 280 -17.00 -2.94 11.54
N ALA A 281 -16.09 -2.56 10.63
CA ALA A 281 -14.65 -2.57 10.85
C ALA A 281 -13.99 -1.38 10.12
N LEU A 282 -12.86 -0.86 10.64
CA LEU A 282 -12.21 0.33 10.10
C LEU A 282 -10.69 0.30 10.34
N THR A 283 -9.90 0.62 9.32
CA THR A 283 -8.48 0.88 9.50
C THR A 283 -8.25 2.25 10.15
N PRO A 284 -7.39 2.36 11.17
CA PRO A 284 -7.05 3.66 11.76
C PRO A 284 -6.10 4.45 10.84
N VAL A 285 -6.16 5.78 10.92
CA VAL A 285 -5.16 6.67 10.33
C VAL A 285 -4.63 7.60 11.41
N PRO A 286 -3.31 7.51 11.73
CA PRO A 286 -2.30 6.54 11.25
C PRO A 286 -2.44 5.12 11.86
N GLY A 287 -1.67 4.16 11.31
CA GLY A 287 -1.55 2.80 11.85
C GLY A 287 -2.32 1.70 11.09
N GLY A 288 -3.10 2.08 10.06
CA GLY A 288 -3.81 1.15 9.19
C GLY A 288 -2.98 0.77 7.95
N VAL A 289 -3.31 1.36 6.80
CA VAL A 289 -2.70 1.00 5.51
C VAL A 289 -1.23 1.45 5.37
N GLY A 290 -0.84 2.57 5.98
CA GLY A 290 0.52 3.11 5.85
C GLY A 290 1.65 2.11 6.16
N PRO A 291 1.66 1.45 7.32
CA PRO A 291 2.64 0.41 7.64
C PRO A 291 2.67 -0.73 6.63
N MET A 292 1.54 -1.10 6.08
CA MET A 292 1.41 -2.20 5.13
C MET A 292 2.07 -1.92 3.78
N THR A 293 2.15 -0.67 3.33
CA THR A 293 2.83 -0.32 2.08
C THR A 293 4.32 -0.69 2.13
N ILE A 294 5.01 -0.36 3.23
CA ILE A 294 6.41 -0.75 3.43
C ILE A 294 6.54 -2.27 3.58
N THR A 295 5.62 -2.90 4.29
CA THR A 295 5.57 -4.36 4.47
C THR A 295 5.48 -5.08 3.13
N MET A 296 4.61 -4.64 2.25
CA MET A 296 4.45 -5.26 0.93
C MET A 296 5.61 -4.96 -0.02
N LEU A 297 6.29 -3.83 0.14
CA LEU A 297 7.54 -3.56 -0.56
C LEU A 297 8.62 -4.59 -0.19
N MET A 298 8.76 -4.89 1.10
CA MET A 298 9.67 -5.95 1.57
C MET A 298 9.27 -7.32 1.02
N SER A 299 7.98 -7.65 1.10
CA SER A 299 7.43 -8.90 0.54
C SER A 299 7.69 -9.02 -0.96
N ASN A 300 7.46 -7.96 -1.73
CA ASN A 300 7.76 -7.96 -3.18
C ASN A 300 9.26 -8.13 -3.45
N THR A 301 10.15 -7.53 -2.65
CA THR A 301 11.60 -7.67 -2.81
C THR A 301 12.04 -9.12 -2.57
N VAL A 302 11.55 -9.75 -1.51
CA VAL A 302 11.82 -11.18 -1.22
C VAL A 302 11.25 -12.08 -2.32
N LYS A 303 10.03 -11.80 -2.78
CA LYS A 303 9.40 -12.51 -3.90
C LYS A 303 10.19 -12.37 -5.20
N ALA A 304 10.67 -11.17 -5.50
CA ALA A 304 11.50 -10.92 -6.69
C ALA A 304 12.81 -11.71 -6.64
N ALA A 305 13.51 -11.70 -5.50
CA ALA A 305 14.72 -12.49 -5.30
C ALA A 305 14.48 -13.99 -5.53
N ARG A 306 13.39 -14.53 -4.95
CA ARG A 306 13.00 -15.92 -5.12
C ARG A 306 12.72 -16.26 -6.58
N LEU A 307 11.93 -15.45 -7.27
CA LEU A 307 11.57 -15.70 -8.67
C LEU A 307 12.75 -15.59 -9.64
N ARG A 308 13.71 -14.70 -9.35
CA ARG A 308 14.86 -14.43 -10.23
C ARG A 308 16.04 -15.34 -9.96
N ARG A 309 16.32 -15.69 -8.71
CA ARG A 309 17.59 -16.33 -8.31
C ARG A 309 17.43 -17.69 -7.61
N ALA A 310 16.26 -18.03 -7.06
CA ALA A 310 16.11 -19.31 -6.39
C ALA A 310 15.93 -20.44 -7.40
N SER A 311 16.76 -21.50 -7.27
CA SER A 311 16.71 -22.71 -8.10
C SER A 311 15.37 -23.46 -7.95
N PRO A 312 14.93 -24.28 -8.93
CA PRO A 312 13.65 -25.01 -8.91
C PRO A 312 13.38 -25.86 -7.65
N LYS A 313 14.42 -26.22 -6.90
CA LYS A 313 14.28 -26.94 -5.61
C LYS A 313 13.52 -26.18 -4.52
N PHE A 314 13.45 -24.84 -4.60
CA PHE A 314 12.75 -23.99 -3.61
C PHE A 314 11.25 -23.87 -3.86
N SER A 315 10.77 -24.05 -5.10
CA SER A 315 9.35 -23.90 -5.45
C SER A 315 8.50 -25.12 -5.00
N ALA A 316 9.11 -26.27 -4.79
CA ALA A 316 8.39 -27.49 -4.44
C ALA A 316 7.88 -27.53 -2.98
N THR A 317 8.52 -26.80 -2.06
CA THR A 317 8.19 -26.86 -0.62
C THR A 317 6.96 -25.99 -0.24
N GLN A 318 6.56 -25.02 -1.06
CA GLN A 318 5.43 -24.12 -0.78
C GLN A 318 4.10 -24.55 -1.44
N SER A 319 4.12 -25.46 -2.43
CA SER A 319 2.88 -25.99 -3.03
C SER A 319 2.03 -26.82 -2.07
N THR A 320 2.63 -27.32 -0.99
CA THR A 320 1.92 -28.17 0.00
C THR A 320 1.34 -27.40 1.19
N ALA A 321 1.72 -26.14 1.40
CA ALA A 321 1.21 -25.31 2.50
C ALA A 321 -0.03 -24.46 2.13
N SER A 322 -0.32 -24.31 0.82
CA SER A 322 -1.47 -23.52 0.32
C SER A 322 -2.71 -24.36 0.00
N ALA A 323 -2.67 -25.68 0.30
CA ALA A 323 -3.76 -26.61 0.03
C ALA A 323 -4.36 -27.21 1.33
N ARG A 324 -4.28 -26.46 2.43
CA ARG A 324 -5.00 -26.81 3.68
C ARG A 324 -5.76 -25.60 4.22
#